data_dea8a9128916ab9b782caf6226f53105
#
_entry.id   dea8a9128916ab9b782caf6226f53105
#
_cell.length_a   1.000
_cell.length_b   1.000
_cell.length_c   1.000
_cell.angle_alpha   90.00
_cell.angle_beta   90.00
_cell.angle_gamma   90.00
#
_symmetry.space_group_name_H-M   'P 1'
#
loop_
_entity.id
_entity.type
_entity.pdbx_description
1 polymer ?
#
loop_
_entity_poly.entity_id
_entity_poly.type
_entity_poly.pdbx_seq_one_letter_code
_entity_poly.pdbx_strand_id
1 'polypeptide(L)'
;MSILLCGKLRERRSVMITVFKKIWNFAEKEQPNIQKSIIVGFLCAAFNAMQMGGVYYVLVKIFDETLSMKDIAIVLGILLISLVGKIITQYISQLEQTHAGYFMAADKRIRIGNKLKRVPMGFFSEFSLGKITTMSTTTLSQIEMQVPMLLVLVLGGLLNTFVFALALFYLHIMVGITAFLGILAFFIVTYFMEKKSRENASEIGIAQTHLTKQVLETVQGMQVIKSYNLGGKNNKELSNAFEENCNITMKLEKTMTPYIALQRIVLGISIAAIIILSAKYYIEGDMLLADAIMSMIAGFIIFEGIKAAGSSMAILRIAENSIDSLKYLEKIPEIKEGAETSPIRHPDIELKDVSFAYDEKTILDHISCEMKKNTMTAIVGPSGSGKTTFCNLIARFWDVNAGEILMGGKNIKEYTLPNLMSHIAMVFQNVYLFEDTIENNIKFGVPSATREEVIEAAKKAMCHDFIEALPNGYDTLIGEGGATLSGGQKQRISIARAMLKDAPIVIFDEATANIDPENEDKLKAAIEELTKNKTIIMIAHRLSTIRNADQILVLNNGEIEQRGNHEGLMKQGGLYKTLISMKNKATIWKIAN
;
A
#
# COMPACT_ATOMS: atom_id res chain seq x y z
N MET A 1 25.68 -29.68 -4.93
CA MET A 1 26.74 -28.79 -5.50
C MET A 1 26.29 -28.02 -6.76
N SER A 2 25.42 -28.54 -7.61
CA SER A 2 24.89 -27.82 -8.81
C SER A 2 23.88 -26.70 -8.51
N ILE A 3 23.09 -26.77 -7.45
CA ILE A 3 22.08 -25.77 -7.10
C ILE A 3 22.71 -24.50 -6.48
N LEU A 4 23.86 -24.64 -5.80
CA LEU A 4 24.62 -23.51 -5.24
C LEU A 4 25.42 -22.73 -6.31
N LEU A 5 25.82 -23.38 -7.42
CA LEU A 5 26.47 -22.70 -8.54
C LEU A 5 25.47 -21.90 -9.41
N CYS A 6 24.25 -22.38 -9.57
CA CYS A 6 23.21 -21.67 -10.32
C CYS A 6 22.71 -20.41 -9.58
N GLY A 7 22.68 -20.41 -8.24
CA GLY A 7 22.40 -19.25 -7.42
C GLY A 7 23.47 -18.14 -7.54
N LYS A 8 24.75 -18.49 -7.55
CA LYS A 8 25.86 -17.54 -7.66
C LYS A 8 26.02 -16.91 -9.06
N LEU A 9 25.57 -17.56 -10.12
CA LEU A 9 25.60 -17.00 -11.49
C LEU A 9 24.43 -16.01 -11.71
N ARG A 10 23.37 -16.06 -10.93
CA ARG A 10 22.25 -15.09 -10.98
C ARG A 10 22.59 -13.75 -10.32
N GLU A 11 23.61 -13.71 -9.44
CA GLU A 11 24.08 -12.49 -8.75
C GLU A 11 25.01 -11.59 -9.59
N ARG A 12 25.46 -12.04 -10.78
CA ARG A 12 26.44 -11.30 -11.60
C ARG A 12 25.86 -10.29 -12.59
N ARG A 13 24.54 -10.08 -12.65
CA ARG A 13 23.98 -9.02 -13.50
C ARG A 13 24.15 -7.67 -12.83
N SER A 14 24.60 -6.66 -13.56
CA SER A 14 24.70 -5.30 -13.04
C SER A 14 23.34 -4.90 -12.47
N VAL A 15 23.31 -4.31 -11.29
CA VAL A 15 22.07 -4.00 -10.58
C VAL A 15 21.26 -2.97 -11.34
N MET A 16 21.91 -2.04 -12.03
CA MET A 16 21.22 -1.11 -12.91
C MET A 16 20.30 -1.86 -13.87
N ILE A 17 20.79 -2.88 -14.56
CA ILE A 17 19.98 -3.73 -15.46
C ILE A 17 18.88 -4.46 -14.69
N THR A 18 19.16 -4.89 -13.46
CA THR A 18 18.18 -5.59 -12.63
C THR A 18 17.06 -4.65 -12.18
N VAL A 19 17.37 -3.41 -11.78
CA VAL A 19 16.38 -2.40 -11.38
C VAL A 19 15.54 -1.98 -12.59
N PHE A 20 16.15 -1.71 -13.74
CA PHE A 20 15.40 -1.42 -14.96
C PHE A 20 14.48 -2.57 -15.36
N LYS A 21 14.93 -3.83 -15.23
CA LYS A 21 14.09 -4.99 -15.47
C LYS A 21 12.93 -5.08 -14.47
N LYS A 22 13.15 -4.71 -13.19
CA LYS A 22 12.08 -4.64 -12.19
C LYS A 22 11.08 -3.54 -12.53
N ILE A 23 11.56 -2.34 -12.90
CA ILE A 23 10.71 -1.23 -13.36
C ILE A 23 9.91 -1.65 -14.60
N TRP A 24 10.58 -2.28 -15.57
CA TRP A 24 9.94 -2.80 -16.79
C TRP A 24 8.83 -3.80 -16.49
N ASN A 25 9.10 -4.79 -15.64
CA ASN A 25 8.10 -5.77 -15.24
C ASN A 25 6.96 -5.15 -14.42
N PHE A 26 7.27 -4.12 -13.62
CA PHE A 26 6.28 -3.40 -12.83
C PHE A 26 5.38 -2.51 -13.70
N ALA A 27 5.90 -2.02 -14.82
CA ALA A 27 5.19 -1.14 -15.74
C ALA A 27 4.01 -1.81 -16.46
N GLU A 28 4.07 -3.13 -16.68
CA GLU A 28 3.00 -3.91 -17.30
C GLU A 28 2.39 -3.23 -18.55
N LYS A 29 1.21 -2.59 -18.40
CA LYS A 29 0.49 -1.91 -19.50
C LYS A 29 1.21 -0.66 -20.03
N GLU A 30 2.07 -0.07 -19.22
CA GLU A 30 2.80 1.17 -19.55
C GLU A 30 4.14 0.92 -20.26
N GLN A 31 4.52 -0.33 -20.51
CA GLN A 31 5.75 -0.69 -21.24
C GLN A 31 5.88 0.01 -22.61
N PRO A 32 4.81 0.13 -23.43
CA PRO A 32 4.90 0.84 -24.71
C PRO A 32 5.29 2.32 -24.56
N ASN A 33 4.80 3.00 -23.53
CA ASN A 33 5.11 4.40 -23.26
C ASN A 33 6.58 4.57 -22.85
N ILE A 34 7.12 3.65 -22.06
CA ILE A 34 8.55 3.62 -21.72
C ILE A 34 9.39 3.35 -22.97
N GLN A 35 9.01 2.41 -23.85
CA GLN A 35 9.71 2.15 -25.12
C GLN A 35 9.75 3.39 -26.00
N LYS A 36 8.61 4.03 -26.20
CA LYS A 36 8.49 5.24 -26.99
C LYS A 36 9.38 6.35 -26.44
N SER A 37 9.39 6.52 -25.10
CA SER A 37 10.27 7.47 -24.42
C SER A 37 11.76 7.19 -24.69
N ILE A 38 12.19 5.93 -24.67
CA ILE A 38 13.58 5.55 -24.94
C ILE A 38 13.97 5.90 -26.40
N ILE A 39 13.10 5.56 -27.37
CA ILE A 39 13.34 5.86 -28.80
C ILE A 39 13.41 7.38 -29.03
N VAL A 40 12.46 8.13 -28.47
CA VAL A 40 12.44 9.58 -28.58
C VAL A 40 13.62 10.21 -27.83
N GLY A 41 14.02 9.64 -26.69
CA GLY A 41 15.22 10.04 -25.95
C GLY A 41 16.51 9.85 -26.75
N PHE A 42 16.61 8.80 -27.56
CA PHE A 42 17.74 8.64 -28.51
C PHE A 42 17.76 9.74 -29.58
N LEU A 43 16.58 10.08 -30.13
CA LEU A 43 16.49 11.20 -31.07
C LEU A 43 16.86 12.53 -30.40
N CYS A 44 16.47 12.73 -29.15
CA CYS A 44 16.87 13.89 -28.36
C CYS A 44 18.40 13.97 -28.21
N ALA A 45 19.07 12.85 -27.91
CA ALA A 45 20.52 12.79 -27.83
C ALA A 45 21.20 13.08 -29.20
N ALA A 46 20.61 12.61 -30.30
CA ALA A 46 21.10 12.90 -31.65
C ALA A 46 21.00 14.41 -31.98
N PHE A 47 19.87 15.04 -31.66
CA PHE A 47 19.74 16.50 -31.81
C PHE A 47 20.70 17.28 -30.90
N ASN A 48 20.99 16.80 -29.71
CA ASN A 48 21.99 17.37 -28.81
C ASN A 48 23.40 17.29 -29.42
N ALA A 49 23.75 16.15 -30.01
CA ALA A 49 25.04 16.00 -30.73
C ALA A 49 25.11 16.85 -32.00
N MET A 50 23.99 17.07 -32.69
CA MET A 50 23.93 17.91 -33.88
C MET A 50 24.30 19.39 -33.56
N GLN A 51 24.06 19.88 -32.34
CA GLN A 51 24.56 21.22 -31.93
C GLN A 51 26.07 21.27 -31.95
N MET A 52 26.72 20.19 -31.48
CA MET A 52 28.19 20.09 -31.57
C MET A 52 28.69 19.99 -33.01
N GLY A 53 27.93 19.30 -33.87
CA GLY A 53 28.22 19.26 -35.31
C GLY A 53 28.22 20.67 -35.95
N GLY A 54 27.30 21.54 -35.53
CA GLY A 54 27.29 22.95 -35.96
C GLY A 54 28.55 23.72 -35.52
N VAL A 55 28.99 23.54 -34.27
CA VAL A 55 30.23 24.14 -33.75
C VAL A 55 31.44 23.59 -34.51
N TYR A 56 31.50 22.28 -34.75
CA TYR A 56 32.56 21.64 -35.51
C TYR A 56 32.67 22.19 -36.94
N TYR A 57 31.53 22.35 -37.63
CA TYR A 57 31.51 22.91 -38.97
C TYR A 57 32.12 24.34 -39.03
N VAL A 58 31.78 25.20 -38.04
CA VAL A 58 32.37 26.53 -37.93
C VAL A 58 33.87 26.46 -37.70
N LEU A 59 34.33 25.59 -36.79
CA LEU A 59 35.76 25.46 -36.51
C LEU A 59 36.56 25.04 -37.78
N VAL A 60 36.07 24.05 -38.53
CA VAL A 60 36.69 23.62 -39.78
C VAL A 60 36.78 24.79 -40.76
N LYS A 61 35.69 25.53 -40.97
CA LYS A 61 35.66 26.66 -41.91
C LYS A 61 36.56 27.84 -41.51
N ILE A 62 36.72 28.08 -40.20
CA ILE A 62 37.64 29.10 -39.67
C ILE A 62 39.09 28.69 -39.94
N PHE A 63 39.47 27.45 -39.65
CA PHE A 63 40.83 27.01 -39.83
C PHE A 63 41.25 26.80 -41.30
N ASP A 64 40.26 26.50 -42.17
CA ASP A 64 40.47 26.45 -43.62
C ASP A 64 40.47 27.85 -44.28
N GLU A 65 40.25 28.92 -43.51
CA GLU A 65 40.12 30.31 -43.97
C GLU A 65 39.05 30.51 -45.06
N THR A 66 38.03 29.63 -45.08
CA THR A 66 36.98 29.59 -46.12
C THR A 66 35.62 30.06 -45.59
N LEU A 67 35.55 30.62 -44.38
CA LEU A 67 34.30 31.04 -43.72
C LEU A 67 33.61 32.15 -44.51
N SER A 68 32.36 31.94 -44.91
CA SER A 68 31.52 32.89 -45.62
C SER A 68 30.22 33.22 -44.86
N MET A 69 29.52 34.31 -45.26
CA MET A 69 28.20 34.62 -44.70
C MET A 69 27.17 33.53 -44.96
N LYS A 70 27.33 32.72 -46.00
CA LYS A 70 26.48 31.57 -46.29
C LYS A 70 26.69 30.46 -45.25
N ASP A 71 27.94 30.23 -44.85
CA ASP A 71 28.25 29.21 -43.83
C ASP A 71 27.67 29.58 -42.48
N ILE A 72 27.65 30.85 -42.10
CA ILE A 72 27.00 31.34 -40.89
C ILE A 72 25.50 31.08 -40.94
N ALA A 73 24.83 31.31 -42.07
CA ALA A 73 23.41 31.00 -42.23
C ALA A 73 23.13 29.50 -42.14
N ILE A 74 24.03 28.64 -42.70
CA ILE A 74 23.91 27.17 -42.60
C ILE A 74 24.02 26.73 -41.13
N VAL A 75 25.00 27.24 -40.40
CA VAL A 75 25.19 26.90 -38.98
C VAL A 75 24.01 27.38 -38.14
N LEU A 76 23.51 28.57 -38.39
CA LEU A 76 22.30 29.04 -37.70
C LEU A 76 21.11 28.12 -37.97
N GLY A 77 20.95 27.65 -39.22
CA GLY A 77 19.93 26.68 -39.58
C GLY A 77 20.09 25.34 -38.83
N ILE A 78 21.33 24.80 -38.76
CA ILE A 78 21.65 23.58 -38.03
C ILE A 78 21.32 23.76 -36.54
N LEU A 79 21.73 24.85 -35.92
CA LEU A 79 21.49 25.12 -34.51
C LEU A 79 20.00 25.29 -34.21
N LEU A 80 19.24 25.99 -35.08
CA LEU A 80 17.79 26.13 -34.91
C LEU A 80 17.05 24.80 -35.04
N ILE A 81 17.37 24.01 -36.07
CA ILE A 81 16.78 22.67 -36.25
C ILE A 81 17.10 21.79 -35.07
N SER A 82 18.33 21.76 -34.61
CA SER A 82 18.79 21.02 -33.47
C SER A 82 18.08 21.43 -32.16
N LEU A 83 17.97 22.75 -31.93
CA LEU A 83 17.29 23.28 -30.74
C LEU A 83 15.80 22.92 -30.73
N VAL A 84 15.10 23.16 -31.83
CA VAL A 84 13.67 22.85 -31.96
C VAL A 84 13.46 21.32 -31.87
N GLY A 85 14.26 20.52 -32.56
CA GLY A 85 14.20 19.07 -32.52
C GLY A 85 14.45 18.53 -31.10
N LYS A 86 15.46 19.08 -30.40
CA LYS A 86 15.75 18.72 -29.00
C LYS A 86 14.59 19.05 -28.07
N ILE A 87 14.01 20.24 -28.16
CA ILE A 87 12.88 20.67 -27.31
C ILE A 87 11.69 19.75 -27.52
N ILE A 88 11.31 19.49 -28.78
CA ILE A 88 10.16 18.64 -29.10
C ILE A 88 10.39 17.21 -28.60
N THR A 89 11.54 16.62 -28.91
CA THR A 89 11.85 15.25 -28.51
C THR A 89 12.00 15.11 -27.01
N GLN A 90 12.61 16.07 -26.33
CA GLN A 90 12.71 16.10 -24.87
C GLN A 90 11.32 16.20 -24.23
N TYR A 91 10.47 17.08 -24.71
CA TYR A 91 9.09 17.22 -24.22
C TYR A 91 8.30 15.92 -24.34
N ILE A 92 8.32 15.30 -25.54
CA ILE A 92 7.61 14.02 -25.77
C ILE A 92 8.19 12.91 -24.87
N SER A 93 9.52 12.79 -24.79
CA SER A 93 10.15 11.76 -23.96
C SER A 93 9.80 11.91 -22.48
N GLN A 94 9.86 13.14 -21.94
CA GLN A 94 9.48 13.39 -20.55
C GLN A 94 8.00 13.17 -20.29
N LEU A 95 7.13 13.56 -21.22
CA LEU A 95 5.68 13.34 -21.10
C LEU A 95 5.36 11.85 -21.00
N GLU A 96 5.92 11.01 -21.90
CA GLU A 96 5.69 9.56 -21.89
C GLU A 96 6.23 8.89 -20.62
N GLN A 97 7.36 9.35 -20.10
CA GLN A 97 7.94 8.83 -18.84
C GLN A 97 7.09 9.20 -17.64
N THR A 98 6.63 10.44 -17.58
CA THR A 98 5.77 10.94 -16.51
C THR A 98 4.43 10.22 -16.55
N HIS A 99 3.82 10.08 -17.75
CA HIS A 99 2.59 9.31 -17.95
C HIS A 99 2.76 7.89 -17.41
N ALA A 100 3.82 7.18 -17.84
CA ALA A 100 4.07 5.82 -17.38
C ALA A 100 4.20 5.74 -15.85
N GLY A 101 4.91 6.66 -15.21
CA GLY A 101 5.07 6.69 -13.75
C GLY A 101 3.75 6.83 -12.99
N TYR A 102 2.94 7.81 -13.38
CA TYR A 102 1.65 8.09 -12.73
C TYR A 102 0.65 6.95 -12.92
N PHE A 103 0.51 6.45 -14.17
CA PHE A 103 -0.46 5.40 -14.46
C PHE A 103 -0.05 4.04 -13.87
N MET A 104 1.24 3.70 -13.81
CA MET A 104 1.72 2.53 -13.07
C MET A 104 1.30 2.58 -11.61
N ALA A 105 1.50 3.72 -10.94
CA ALA A 105 1.14 3.88 -9.54
C ALA A 105 -0.37 3.84 -9.33
N ALA A 106 -1.16 4.49 -10.20
CA ALA A 106 -2.62 4.49 -10.16
C ALA A 106 -3.20 3.08 -10.31
N ASP A 107 -2.75 2.31 -11.33
CA ASP A 107 -3.21 0.93 -11.54
C ASP A 107 -2.90 0.05 -10.31
N LYS A 108 -1.71 0.19 -9.73
CA LYS A 108 -1.34 -0.56 -8.52
C LYS A 108 -2.17 -0.15 -7.30
N ARG A 109 -2.50 1.14 -7.11
CA ARG A 109 -3.41 1.60 -6.03
C ARG A 109 -4.78 0.93 -6.15
N ILE A 110 -5.35 0.91 -7.36
CA ILE A 110 -6.64 0.25 -7.63
C ILE A 110 -6.56 -1.25 -7.33
N ARG A 111 -5.52 -1.92 -7.79
CA ARG A 111 -5.32 -3.37 -7.54
C ARG A 111 -5.17 -3.67 -6.06
N ILE A 112 -4.39 -2.87 -5.31
CA ILE A 112 -4.25 -3.02 -3.86
C ILE A 112 -5.61 -2.84 -3.19
N GLY A 113 -6.36 -1.80 -3.51
CA GLY A 113 -7.70 -1.58 -2.96
C GLY A 113 -8.66 -2.74 -3.23
N ASN A 114 -8.66 -3.29 -4.44
CA ASN A 114 -9.49 -4.45 -4.78
C ASN A 114 -9.02 -5.73 -4.07
N LYS A 115 -7.72 -5.91 -3.90
CA LYS A 115 -7.16 -7.04 -3.16
C LYS A 115 -7.52 -6.98 -1.68
N LEU A 116 -7.41 -5.82 -1.05
CA LEU A 116 -7.73 -5.65 0.38
C LEU A 116 -9.17 -6.02 0.72
N LYS A 117 -10.11 -5.91 -0.22
CA LYS A 117 -11.50 -6.37 -0.03
C LYS A 117 -11.62 -7.89 0.12
N ARG A 118 -10.63 -8.66 -0.33
CA ARG A 118 -10.63 -10.13 -0.36
C ARG A 118 -9.65 -10.77 0.63
N VAL A 119 -8.95 -9.95 1.39
CA VAL A 119 -7.99 -10.43 2.40
C VAL A 119 -8.74 -10.77 3.68
N PRO A 120 -8.40 -11.89 4.38
CA PRO A 120 -9.00 -12.21 5.68
C PRO A 120 -8.80 -11.09 6.70
N MET A 121 -9.79 -10.86 7.56
CA MET A 121 -9.75 -9.74 8.53
C MET A 121 -8.56 -9.78 9.50
N GLY A 122 -8.01 -10.96 9.80
CA GLY A 122 -6.81 -11.10 10.64
C GLY A 122 -5.57 -10.39 10.08
N PHE A 123 -5.55 -10.15 8.79
CA PHE A 123 -4.49 -9.38 8.16
C PHE A 123 -4.48 -7.91 8.60
N PHE A 124 -5.62 -7.35 8.98
CA PHE A 124 -5.76 -5.96 9.42
C PHE A 124 -5.41 -5.75 10.90
N SER A 125 -4.45 -6.51 11.44
CA SER A 125 -3.86 -6.20 12.76
C SER A 125 -3.16 -4.84 12.74
N GLU A 126 -2.95 -4.22 13.90
CA GLU A 126 -2.33 -2.88 14.00
C GLU A 126 -0.99 -2.77 13.25
N PHE A 127 -0.17 -3.83 13.30
CA PHE A 127 1.10 -3.86 12.58
C PHE A 127 0.91 -3.89 11.05
N SER A 128 -0.03 -4.68 10.55
CA SER A 128 -0.31 -4.77 9.11
C SER A 128 -1.00 -3.51 8.57
N LEU A 129 -1.84 -2.84 9.37
CA LEU A 129 -2.51 -1.61 8.99
C LEU A 129 -1.52 -0.48 8.68
N GLY A 130 -0.57 -0.21 9.58
CA GLY A 130 0.49 0.78 9.37
C GLY A 130 1.33 0.47 8.13
N LYS A 131 1.67 -0.80 7.91
CA LYS A 131 2.42 -1.25 6.74
C LYS A 131 1.63 -1.07 5.43
N ILE A 132 0.34 -1.44 5.43
CA ILE A 132 -0.56 -1.25 4.27
C ILE A 132 -0.68 0.23 3.92
N THR A 133 -0.93 1.07 4.93
CA THR A 133 -1.04 2.53 4.75
C THR A 133 0.24 3.09 4.13
N THR A 134 1.42 2.78 4.68
CA THR A 134 2.71 3.21 4.14
C THR A 134 2.90 2.75 2.69
N MET A 135 2.56 1.49 2.38
CA MET A 135 2.70 0.94 1.03
C MET A 135 1.74 1.59 0.02
N SER A 136 0.48 1.82 0.42
CA SER A 136 -0.55 2.38 -0.47
C SER A 136 -0.40 3.89 -0.69
N THR A 137 0.24 4.61 0.24
CA THR A 137 0.48 6.05 0.17
C THR A 137 1.94 6.34 -0.18
N THR A 138 2.83 6.32 0.81
CA THR A 138 4.23 6.77 0.69
C THR A 138 5.03 5.98 -0.34
N THR A 139 4.97 4.64 -0.29
CA THR A 139 5.76 3.80 -1.20
C THR A 139 5.33 3.96 -2.65
N LEU A 140 4.02 3.97 -2.92
CA LEU A 140 3.51 4.22 -4.28
C LEU A 140 3.80 5.63 -4.76
N SER A 141 3.68 6.66 -3.90
CA SER A 141 4.05 8.03 -4.25
C SER A 141 5.54 8.17 -4.54
N GLN A 142 6.40 7.44 -3.85
CA GLN A 142 7.82 7.38 -4.18
C GLN A 142 8.07 6.78 -5.56
N ILE A 143 7.38 5.70 -5.92
CA ILE A 143 7.48 5.11 -7.27
C ILE A 143 6.98 6.09 -8.33
N GLU A 144 5.84 6.73 -8.09
CA GLU A 144 5.23 7.73 -8.96
C GLU A 144 6.17 8.89 -9.30
N MET A 145 6.91 9.39 -8.31
CA MET A 145 7.85 10.50 -8.49
C MET A 145 9.23 10.06 -8.99
N GLN A 146 9.76 8.97 -8.44
CA GLN A 146 11.17 8.60 -8.66
C GLN A 146 11.39 7.80 -9.93
N VAL A 147 10.45 6.93 -10.35
CA VAL A 147 10.62 6.12 -11.55
C VAL A 147 10.75 6.97 -12.81
N PRO A 148 9.87 7.97 -13.08
CA PRO A 148 10.05 8.89 -14.23
C PRO A 148 11.38 9.65 -14.16
N MET A 149 11.73 10.19 -12.99
CA MET A 149 12.98 10.92 -12.79
C MET A 149 14.21 10.04 -13.11
N LEU A 150 14.21 8.78 -12.67
CA LEU A 150 15.28 7.83 -12.97
C LEU A 150 15.38 7.52 -14.46
N LEU A 151 14.25 7.30 -15.12
CA LEU A 151 14.21 7.07 -16.56
C LEU A 151 14.79 8.27 -17.34
N VAL A 152 14.42 9.50 -16.96
CA VAL A 152 14.95 10.73 -17.57
C VAL A 152 16.44 10.86 -17.33
N LEU A 153 16.89 10.81 -16.07
CA LEU A 153 18.28 11.10 -15.71
C LEU A 153 19.23 9.99 -16.14
N VAL A 154 18.88 8.74 -15.90
CA VAL A 154 19.81 7.61 -16.14
C VAL A 154 19.79 7.20 -17.60
N LEU A 155 18.62 6.95 -18.19
CA LEU A 155 18.56 6.54 -19.62
C LEU A 155 18.96 7.69 -20.54
N GLY A 156 18.45 8.92 -20.31
CA GLY A 156 18.83 10.08 -21.09
C GLY A 156 20.33 10.37 -21.00
N GLY A 157 20.91 10.28 -19.80
CA GLY A 157 22.35 10.43 -19.58
C GLY A 157 23.18 9.38 -20.31
N LEU A 158 22.78 8.09 -20.23
CA LEU A 158 23.46 6.98 -20.93
C LEU A 158 23.37 7.12 -22.46
N LEU A 159 22.19 7.50 -22.97
CA LEU A 159 22.00 7.72 -24.42
C LEU A 159 22.86 8.88 -24.93
N ASN A 160 22.92 10.00 -24.22
CA ASN A 160 23.82 11.10 -24.55
C ASN A 160 25.28 10.66 -24.56
N THR A 161 25.73 10.01 -23.48
CA THR A 161 27.12 9.48 -23.39
C THR A 161 27.45 8.56 -24.56
N PHE A 162 26.53 7.69 -24.95
CA PHE A 162 26.71 6.77 -26.07
C PHE A 162 26.88 7.51 -27.41
N VAL A 163 26.00 8.48 -27.69
CA VAL A 163 26.07 9.26 -28.93
C VAL A 163 27.37 10.09 -29.01
N PHE A 164 27.77 10.74 -27.90
CA PHE A 164 29.04 11.48 -27.87
C PHE A 164 30.27 10.56 -27.94
N ALA A 165 30.22 9.35 -27.39
CA ALA A 165 31.29 8.36 -27.55
C ALA A 165 31.49 7.99 -29.03
N LEU A 166 30.38 7.74 -29.76
CA LEU A 166 30.44 7.49 -31.21
C LEU A 166 31.03 8.67 -31.97
N ALA A 167 30.67 9.91 -31.61
CA ALA A 167 31.23 11.09 -32.25
C ALA A 167 32.76 11.19 -32.03
N LEU A 168 33.28 10.88 -30.84
CA LEU A 168 34.71 10.85 -30.57
C LEU A 168 35.45 9.75 -31.36
N PHE A 169 34.86 8.60 -31.57
CA PHE A 169 35.43 7.56 -32.46
C PHE A 169 35.50 8.04 -33.90
N TYR A 170 34.53 8.84 -34.35
CA TYR A 170 34.55 9.43 -35.70
C TYR A 170 35.69 10.45 -35.88
N LEU A 171 35.94 11.29 -34.86
CA LEU A 171 36.97 12.32 -34.90
C LEU A 171 38.38 11.67 -34.86
N HIS A 172 38.62 10.73 -33.92
CA HIS A 172 39.88 10.01 -33.84
C HIS A 172 39.72 8.71 -33.01
N ILE A 173 40.16 7.57 -33.59
CA ILE A 173 39.95 6.24 -32.99
C ILE A 173 40.55 6.12 -31.59
N MET A 174 41.79 6.60 -31.37
CA MET A 174 42.48 6.47 -30.07
C MET A 174 41.85 7.34 -28.99
N VAL A 175 41.33 8.49 -29.36
CA VAL A 175 40.59 9.38 -28.46
C VAL A 175 39.23 8.72 -28.06
N GLY A 176 38.56 8.10 -29.05
CA GLY A 176 37.35 7.32 -28.80
C GLY A 176 37.57 6.11 -27.87
N ILE A 177 38.69 5.37 -28.07
CA ILE A 177 39.10 4.26 -27.17
C ILE A 177 39.35 4.78 -25.76
N THR A 178 40.00 5.94 -25.60
CA THR A 178 40.29 6.53 -24.29
C THR A 178 39.00 6.90 -23.57
N ALA A 179 38.02 7.51 -24.27
CA ALA A 179 36.70 7.82 -23.74
C ALA A 179 35.97 6.54 -23.30
N PHE A 180 36.00 5.49 -24.13
CA PHE A 180 35.39 4.21 -23.81
C PHE A 180 35.99 3.54 -22.57
N LEU A 181 37.34 3.57 -22.43
CA LEU A 181 38.04 3.07 -21.25
C LEU A 181 37.65 3.85 -19.99
N GLY A 182 37.48 5.16 -20.10
CA GLY A 182 36.95 6.01 -19.01
C GLY A 182 35.54 5.62 -18.59
N ILE A 183 34.65 5.37 -19.55
CA ILE A 183 33.30 4.88 -19.29
C ILE A 183 33.35 3.50 -18.61
N LEU A 184 34.16 2.60 -19.10
CA LEU A 184 34.32 1.27 -18.51
C LEU A 184 34.81 1.33 -17.07
N ALA A 185 35.86 2.14 -16.82
CA ALA A 185 36.40 2.35 -15.47
C ALA A 185 35.36 2.94 -14.52
N PHE A 186 34.55 3.92 -14.99
CA PHE A 186 33.43 4.44 -14.22
C PHE A 186 32.43 3.34 -13.84
N PHE A 187 32.03 2.47 -14.76
CA PHE A 187 31.11 1.36 -14.45
C PHE A 187 31.72 0.35 -13.48
N ILE A 188 33.02 0.11 -13.53
CA ILE A 188 33.71 -0.75 -12.57
C ILE A 188 33.61 -0.16 -11.16
N VAL A 189 33.91 1.12 -10.99
CA VAL A 189 33.77 1.81 -9.69
C VAL A 189 32.32 1.79 -9.22
N THR A 190 31.37 2.04 -10.13
CA THR A 190 29.93 2.00 -9.84
C THR A 190 29.49 0.62 -9.35
N TYR A 191 30.01 -0.45 -9.96
CA TYR A 191 29.75 -1.83 -9.53
C TYR A 191 30.20 -2.09 -8.08
N PHE A 192 31.41 -1.65 -7.70
CA PHE A 192 31.90 -1.81 -6.33
C PHE A 192 31.10 -0.96 -5.33
N MET A 193 30.78 0.29 -5.69
CA MET A 193 29.91 1.17 -4.90
C MET A 193 28.57 0.51 -4.64
N GLU A 194 27.98 -0.07 -5.67
CA GLU A 194 26.70 -0.72 -5.60
C GLU A 194 26.70 -1.97 -4.74
N LYS A 195 27.74 -2.82 -4.88
CA LYS A 195 27.91 -3.99 -4.03
C LYS A 195 27.95 -3.59 -2.55
N LYS A 196 28.68 -2.52 -2.22
CA LYS A 196 28.82 -2.02 -0.85
C LYS A 196 27.52 -1.39 -0.34
N SER A 197 26.79 -0.69 -1.19
CA SER A 197 25.47 -0.13 -0.86
C SER A 197 24.44 -1.20 -0.48
N ARG A 198 24.47 -2.37 -1.13
CA ARG A 198 23.57 -3.48 -0.81
C ARG A 198 23.76 -4.05 0.58
N GLU A 199 24.98 -4.10 1.06
CA GLU A 199 25.28 -4.60 2.42
C GLU A 199 24.58 -3.77 3.48
N ASN A 200 24.42 -2.46 3.27
CA ASN A 200 23.80 -1.53 4.23
C ASN A 200 22.31 -1.26 3.98
N ALA A 201 21.76 -1.67 2.84
CA ALA A 201 20.38 -1.31 2.45
C ALA A 201 19.30 -1.89 3.38
N SER A 202 19.51 -3.09 3.93
CA SER A 202 18.56 -3.74 4.84
C SER A 202 18.48 -3.00 6.19
N GLU A 203 19.60 -2.49 6.70
CA GLU A 203 19.68 -1.74 7.97
C GLU A 203 18.82 -0.47 7.91
N ILE A 204 18.84 0.24 6.77
CA ILE A 204 18.05 1.47 6.57
C ILE A 204 16.54 1.18 6.61
N GLY A 205 16.10 0.13 5.91
CA GLY A 205 14.69 -0.25 5.91
C GLY A 205 14.18 -0.62 7.31
N ILE A 206 15.00 -1.33 8.09
CA ILE A 206 14.66 -1.70 9.48
C ILE A 206 14.59 -0.45 10.37
N ALA A 207 15.59 0.44 10.31
CA ALA A 207 15.61 1.66 11.11
C ALA A 207 14.45 2.61 10.77
N GLN A 208 14.11 2.74 9.49
CA GLN A 208 12.96 3.54 9.06
C GLN A 208 11.63 2.95 9.57
N THR A 209 11.49 1.63 9.54
CA THR A 209 10.30 0.95 10.06
C THR A 209 10.20 1.10 11.58
N HIS A 210 11.32 0.98 12.29
CA HIS A 210 11.41 1.18 13.74
C HIS A 210 11.02 2.62 14.11
N LEU A 211 11.58 3.61 13.41
CA LEU A 211 11.24 5.02 13.62
C LEU A 211 9.74 5.28 13.40
N THR A 212 9.17 4.78 12.29
CA THR A 212 7.74 4.95 12.00
C THR A 212 6.88 4.34 13.11
N LYS A 213 7.24 3.15 13.61
CA LYS A 213 6.54 2.50 14.72
C LYS A 213 6.58 3.37 15.98
N GLN A 214 7.74 3.88 16.37
CA GLN A 214 7.90 4.71 17.56
C GLN A 214 7.14 6.04 17.47
N VAL A 215 7.11 6.66 16.29
CA VAL A 215 6.30 7.87 16.04
C VAL A 215 4.81 7.57 16.21
N LEU A 216 4.29 6.50 15.60
CA LEU A 216 2.87 6.11 15.73
C LEU A 216 2.50 5.80 17.19
N GLU A 217 3.31 5.04 17.90
CA GLU A 217 3.11 4.71 19.32
C GLU A 217 3.08 5.97 20.19
N THR A 218 4.00 6.92 19.93
CA THR A 218 4.05 8.20 20.63
C THR A 218 2.78 9.03 20.37
N VAL A 219 2.29 9.08 19.14
CA VAL A 219 1.07 9.83 18.78
C VAL A 219 -0.16 9.20 19.41
N GLN A 220 -0.30 7.87 19.34
CA GLN A 220 -1.41 7.14 19.97
C GLN A 220 -1.40 7.28 21.49
N GLY A 221 -0.22 7.23 22.11
CA GLY A 221 -0.02 7.40 23.54
C GLY A 221 0.04 8.86 24.04
N MET A 222 -0.25 9.86 23.19
CA MET A 222 -0.02 11.27 23.49
C MET A 222 -0.73 11.76 24.76
N GLN A 223 -1.93 11.25 25.06
CA GLN A 223 -2.65 11.57 26.30
C GLN A 223 -1.88 11.13 27.54
N VAL A 224 -1.30 9.93 27.50
CA VAL A 224 -0.48 9.38 28.58
C VAL A 224 0.81 10.19 28.71
N ILE A 225 1.48 10.46 27.59
CA ILE A 225 2.72 11.25 27.56
C ILE A 225 2.51 12.63 28.17
N LYS A 226 1.41 13.31 27.82
CA LYS A 226 1.07 14.62 28.38
C LYS A 226 0.70 14.55 29.88
N SER A 227 -0.09 13.54 30.29
CA SER A 227 -0.53 13.40 31.69
C SER A 227 0.62 13.12 32.66
N TYR A 228 1.65 12.41 32.19
CA TYR A 228 2.83 12.09 32.98
C TYR A 228 4.05 12.98 32.67
N ASN A 229 3.88 14.04 31.88
CA ASN A 229 4.94 14.97 31.46
C ASN A 229 6.18 14.26 30.86
N LEU A 230 5.96 13.23 30.06
CA LEU A 230 6.99 12.44 29.37
C LEU A 230 7.48 13.08 28.07
N GLY A 231 7.28 14.39 27.89
CA GLY A 231 7.70 15.12 26.68
C GLY A 231 9.21 15.34 26.59
N GLY A 232 9.71 15.60 25.40
CA GLY A 232 11.11 15.96 25.14
C GLY A 232 12.08 14.83 25.45
N LYS A 233 13.14 15.12 26.18
CA LYS A 233 14.21 14.16 26.54
C LYS A 233 13.75 12.94 27.34
N ASN A 234 12.54 12.98 27.91
CA ASN A 234 11.99 11.86 28.70
C ASN A 234 11.40 10.75 27.81
N ASN A 235 11.12 11.02 26.54
CA ASN A 235 10.75 9.97 25.55
C ASN A 235 12.02 9.41 24.90
N LYS A 236 12.76 8.61 25.67
CA LYS A 236 14.06 8.04 25.25
C LYS A 236 13.96 7.14 24.03
N GLU A 237 12.90 6.36 23.92
CA GLU A 237 12.72 5.40 22.82
C GLU A 237 12.55 6.10 21.47
N LEU A 238 11.71 7.13 21.40
CA LEU A 238 11.56 7.94 20.20
C LEU A 238 12.86 8.67 19.84
N SER A 239 13.54 9.26 20.84
CA SER A 239 14.83 9.94 20.63
C SER A 239 15.89 8.97 20.11
N ASN A 240 15.98 7.78 20.68
CA ASN A 240 16.92 6.73 20.24
C ASN A 240 16.60 6.27 18.81
N ALA A 241 15.32 6.11 18.45
CA ALA A 241 14.93 5.72 17.10
C ALA A 241 15.30 6.80 16.05
N PHE A 242 15.18 8.08 16.38
CA PHE A 242 15.68 9.18 15.55
C PHE A 242 17.20 9.14 15.38
N GLU A 243 17.91 8.96 16.50
CA GLU A 243 19.38 8.91 16.49
C GLU A 243 19.90 7.69 15.74
N GLU A 244 19.28 6.52 15.92
CA GLU A 244 19.60 5.30 15.19
C GLU A 244 19.41 5.49 13.68
N ASN A 245 18.26 6.04 13.26
CA ASN A 245 17.97 6.30 11.83
C ASN A 245 18.96 7.31 11.23
N CYS A 246 19.32 8.37 11.98
CA CYS A 246 20.32 9.35 11.58
C CYS A 246 21.71 8.68 11.42
N ASN A 247 22.14 7.90 12.40
CA ASN A 247 23.45 7.23 12.39
C ASN A 247 23.58 6.23 11.26
N ILE A 248 22.54 5.45 10.97
CA ILE A 248 22.52 4.50 9.84
C ILE A 248 22.57 5.24 8.50
N THR A 249 21.81 6.33 8.35
CA THR A 249 21.84 7.16 7.14
C THR A 249 23.22 7.80 6.94
N MET A 250 23.83 8.35 7.99
CA MET A 250 25.19 8.90 7.96
C MET A 250 26.24 7.84 7.65
N LYS A 251 26.10 6.60 8.17
CA LYS A 251 26.98 5.47 7.85
C LYS A 251 26.93 5.15 6.34
N LEU A 252 25.72 5.16 5.74
CA LEU A 252 25.57 4.96 4.29
C LEU A 252 26.29 6.06 3.51
N GLU A 253 26.05 7.33 3.82
CA GLU A 253 26.68 8.47 3.14
C GLU A 253 28.21 8.40 3.24
N LYS A 254 28.76 8.17 4.44
CA LYS A 254 30.19 7.97 4.64
C LYS A 254 30.75 6.80 3.82
N THR A 255 29.97 5.76 3.61
CA THR A 255 30.40 4.59 2.81
C THR A 255 30.34 4.88 1.31
N MET A 256 29.38 5.69 0.84
CA MET A 256 29.19 5.99 -0.60
C MET A 256 30.10 7.10 -1.10
N THR A 257 30.33 8.15 -0.29
CA THR A 257 31.13 9.32 -0.65
C THR A 257 32.50 9.00 -1.26
N PRO A 258 33.31 8.05 -0.73
CA PRO A 258 34.61 7.70 -1.34
C PRO A 258 34.49 7.16 -2.77
N TYR A 259 33.46 6.37 -3.05
CA TYR A 259 33.22 5.83 -4.39
C TYR A 259 32.78 6.93 -5.36
N ILE A 260 31.93 7.87 -4.92
CA ILE A 260 31.52 9.03 -5.73
C ILE A 260 32.75 9.90 -6.03
N ALA A 261 33.65 10.12 -5.06
CA ALA A 261 34.89 10.81 -5.26
C ALA A 261 35.79 10.08 -6.29
N LEU A 262 35.92 8.74 -6.15
CA LEU A 262 36.71 7.92 -7.07
C LEU A 262 36.12 7.96 -8.50
N GLN A 263 34.80 7.92 -8.66
CA GLN A 263 34.15 8.10 -9.97
C GLN A 263 34.55 9.43 -10.61
N ARG A 264 34.50 10.54 -9.83
CA ARG A 264 34.89 11.87 -10.34
C ARG A 264 36.38 11.93 -10.71
N ILE A 265 37.26 11.29 -9.94
CA ILE A 265 38.69 11.20 -10.24
C ILE A 265 38.92 10.41 -11.55
N VAL A 266 38.28 9.26 -11.70
CA VAL A 266 38.38 8.45 -12.93
C VAL A 266 37.94 9.24 -14.16
N LEU A 267 36.80 9.93 -14.08
CA LEU A 267 36.34 10.76 -15.19
C LEU A 267 37.25 11.96 -15.44
N GLY A 268 37.78 12.60 -14.40
CA GLY A 268 38.75 13.70 -14.53
C GLY A 268 40.04 13.25 -15.21
N ILE A 269 40.57 12.08 -14.84
CA ILE A 269 41.76 11.47 -15.51
C ILE A 269 41.43 11.18 -16.98
N SER A 270 40.23 10.67 -17.27
CA SER A 270 39.82 10.38 -18.65
C SER A 270 39.72 11.63 -19.50
N ILE A 271 39.19 12.73 -18.95
CA ILE A 271 39.14 14.04 -19.62
C ILE A 271 40.56 14.53 -19.88
N ALA A 272 41.45 14.50 -18.90
CA ALA A 272 42.83 14.94 -19.06
C ALA A 272 43.55 14.09 -20.12
N ALA A 273 43.33 12.77 -20.14
CA ALA A 273 43.90 11.89 -21.17
C ALA A 273 43.40 12.23 -22.59
N ILE A 274 42.07 12.50 -22.73
CA ILE A 274 41.50 12.97 -24.02
C ILE A 274 42.20 14.24 -24.48
N ILE A 275 42.33 15.24 -23.59
CA ILE A 275 42.98 16.53 -23.93
C ILE A 275 44.45 16.33 -24.36
N ILE A 276 45.22 15.55 -23.58
CA ILE A 276 46.62 15.31 -23.84
C ILE A 276 46.78 14.54 -25.16
N LEU A 277 45.99 13.51 -25.40
CA LEU A 277 46.07 12.74 -26.64
C LEU A 277 45.65 13.54 -27.86
N SER A 278 44.60 14.35 -27.77
CA SER A 278 44.16 15.23 -28.85
C SER A 278 45.25 16.26 -29.20
N ALA A 279 45.89 16.88 -28.20
CA ALA A 279 47.02 17.78 -28.42
C ALA A 279 48.23 17.04 -29.04
N LYS A 280 48.55 15.83 -28.57
CA LYS A 280 49.65 15.02 -29.11
C LYS A 280 49.44 14.69 -30.58
N TYR A 281 48.29 14.12 -30.96
CA TYR A 281 48.01 13.73 -32.34
C TYR A 281 47.93 14.93 -33.28
N TYR A 282 47.50 16.13 -32.78
CA TYR A 282 47.61 17.36 -33.55
C TYR A 282 49.05 17.76 -33.82
N ILE A 283 49.95 17.69 -32.82
CA ILE A 283 51.39 18.00 -32.98
C ILE A 283 52.07 17.01 -33.91
N GLU A 284 51.71 15.73 -33.88
CA GLU A 284 52.22 14.66 -34.75
C GLU A 284 51.68 14.78 -36.20
N GLY A 285 50.68 15.61 -36.44
CA GLY A 285 50.06 15.80 -37.75
C GLY A 285 49.03 14.75 -38.13
N ASP A 286 48.67 13.86 -37.23
CA ASP A 286 47.66 12.81 -37.43
C ASP A 286 46.21 13.27 -37.21
N MET A 287 46.03 14.52 -36.72
CA MET A 287 44.74 15.07 -36.39
C MET A 287 44.64 16.55 -36.81
N LEU A 288 43.53 16.97 -37.40
CA LEU A 288 43.28 18.36 -37.73
C LEU A 288 43.06 19.20 -36.46
N LEU A 289 43.42 20.50 -36.52
CA LEU A 289 43.19 21.39 -35.35
C LEU A 289 41.73 21.47 -34.94
N ALA A 290 40.83 21.48 -35.91
CA ALA A 290 39.36 21.45 -35.63
C ALA A 290 38.94 20.19 -34.87
N ASP A 291 39.47 19.03 -35.29
CA ASP A 291 39.17 17.74 -34.64
C ASP A 291 39.73 17.70 -33.22
N ALA A 292 40.97 18.22 -33.03
CA ALA A 292 41.60 18.26 -31.71
C ALA A 292 40.79 19.13 -30.72
N ILE A 293 40.42 20.35 -31.12
CA ILE A 293 39.62 21.26 -30.30
C ILE A 293 38.24 20.66 -30.01
N MET A 294 37.60 20.08 -31.04
CA MET A 294 36.29 19.47 -30.88
C MET A 294 36.34 18.25 -29.94
N SER A 295 37.39 17.43 -30.02
CA SER A 295 37.60 16.30 -29.11
C SER A 295 37.79 16.74 -27.66
N MET A 296 38.53 17.82 -27.42
CA MET A 296 38.72 18.43 -26.10
C MET A 296 37.36 18.90 -25.52
N ILE A 297 36.55 19.63 -26.31
CA ILE A 297 35.22 20.09 -25.91
C ILE A 297 34.29 18.89 -25.62
N ALA A 298 34.25 17.93 -26.53
CA ALA A 298 33.43 16.73 -26.37
C ALA A 298 33.82 15.91 -25.12
N GLY A 299 35.12 15.89 -24.77
CA GLY A 299 35.65 15.25 -23.59
C GLY A 299 35.05 15.77 -22.28
N PHE A 300 34.72 17.03 -22.17
CA PHE A 300 34.00 17.59 -21.01
C PHE A 300 32.53 17.20 -20.98
N ILE A 301 31.88 17.11 -22.14
CA ILE A 301 30.42 16.93 -22.25
C ILE A 301 30.04 15.45 -22.14
N ILE A 302 30.86 14.55 -22.70
CA ILE A 302 30.54 13.11 -22.77
C ILE A 302 30.26 12.48 -21.40
N PHE A 303 30.97 12.93 -20.36
CA PHE A 303 30.85 12.33 -19.03
C PHE A 303 29.78 12.94 -18.15
N GLU A 304 29.15 14.06 -18.54
CA GLU A 304 28.10 14.70 -17.74
C GLU A 304 26.86 13.79 -17.59
N GLY A 305 26.46 13.10 -18.65
CA GLY A 305 25.31 12.17 -18.59
C GLY A 305 25.55 10.99 -17.66
N ILE A 306 26.74 10.38 -17.75
CA ILE A 306 27.08 9.21 -16.91
C ILE A 306 27.33 9.62 -15.44
N LYS A 307 27.82 10.81 -15.19
CA LYS A 307 28.00 11.38 -13.85
C LYS A 307 26.65 11.61 -13.17
N ALA A 308 25.64 12.12 -13.90
CA ALA A 308 24.27 12.24 -13.41
C ALA A 308 23.67 10.86 -13.09
N ALA A 309 23.90 9.85 -13.94
CA ALA A 309 23.47 8.48 -13.68
C ALA A 309 24.12 7.90 -12.41
N GLY A 310 25.41 8.16 -12.19
CA GLY A 310 26.13 7.70 -10.98
C GLY A 310 25.58 8.32 -9.69
N SER A 311 25.28 9.62 -9.69
CA SER A 311 24.70 10.31 -8.52
C SER A 311 23.26 9.86 -8.22
N SER A 312 22.55 9.29 -9.19
CA SER A 312 21.18 8.81 -9.03
C SER A 312 21.08 7.39 -8.46
N MET A 313 22.20 6.75 -8.10
CA MET A 313 22.21 5.36 -7.57
C MET A 313 21.41 5.21 -6.27
N ALA A 314 21.42 6.21 -5.39
CA ALA A 314 20.62 6.20 -4.17
C ALA A 314 19.11 6.16 -4.49
N ILE A 315 18.68 6.96 -5.47
CA ILE A 315 17.27 7.01 -5.92
C ILE A 315 16.86 5.67 -6.57
N LEU A 316 17.75 5.06 -7.39
CA LEU A 316 17.56 3.73 -7.96
C LEU A 316 17.30 2.68 -6.86
N ARG A 317 18.03 2.77 -5.76
CA ARG A 317 17.88 1.86 -4.64
C ARG A 317 16.54 2.05 -3.91
N ILE A 318 16.12 3.29 -3.70
CA ILE A 318 14.81 3.59 -3.09
C ILE A 318 13.69 3.04 -3.98
N ALA A 319 13.76 3.26 -5.29
CA ALA A 319 12.77 2.72 -6.24
C ALA A 319 12.75 1.18 -6.23
N GLU A 320 13.92 0.52 -6.18
CA GLU A 320 14.02 -0.95 -6.08
C GLU A 320 13.34 -1.46 -4.81
N ASN A 321 13.67 -0.90 -3.65
CA ASN A 321 13.09 -1.28 -2.37
C ASN A 321 11.57 -1.03 -2.34
N SER A 322 11.11 0.06 -2.92
CA SER A 322 9.69 0.39 -3.03
C SER A 322 8.93 -0.65 -3.86
N ILE A 323 9.47 -1.03 -5.02
CA ILE A 323 8.88 -2.09 -5.87
C ILE A 323 8.88 -3.45 -5.15
N ASP A 324 9.98 -3.82 -4.48
CA ASP A 324 10.07 -5.09 -3.76
C ASP A 324 9.13 -5.14 -2.54
N SER A 325 8.94 -4.01 -1.86
CA SER A 325 7.98 -3.88 -0.76
C SER A 325 6.54 -4.11 -1.23
N LEU A 326 6.17 -3.60 -2.40
CA LEU A 326 4.83 -3.83 -2.97
C LEU A 326 4.56 -5.29 -3.34
N LYS A 327 5.59 -6.06 -3.70
CA LYS A 327 5.45 -7.50 -3.95
C LYS A 327 5.00 -8.29 -2.71
N TYR A 328 5.23 -7.75 -1.52
CA TYR A 328 4.70 -8.35 -0.30
C TYR A 328 3.17 -8.35 -0.30
N LEU A 329 2.54 -7.24 -0.73
CA LEU A 329 1.08 -7.16 -0.84
C LEU A 329 0.53 -8.15 -1.87
N GLU A 330 1.28 -8.44 -2.94
CA GLU A 330 0.87 -9.43 -3.95
C GLU A 330 0.85 -10.86 -3.40
N LYS A 331 1.66 -11.17 -2.38
CA LYS A 331 1.77 -12.50 -1.76
C LYS A 331 0.75 -12.77 -0.66
N ILE A 332 -0.01 -11.75 -0.23
CA ILE A 332 -1.01 -11.91 0.82
C ILE A 332 -2.09 -12.88 0.33
N PRO A 333 -2.46 -13.90 1.11
CA PRO A 333 -3.50 -14.84 0.75
C PRO A 333 -4.85 -14.11 0.62
N GLU A 334 -5.56 -14.40 -0.45
CA GLU A 334 -6.93 -13.93 -0.66
C GLU A 334 -7.91 -15.04 -0.30
N ILE A 335 -9.07 -14.67 0.22
CA ILE A 335 -10.22 -15.57 0.35
C ILE A 335 -10.64 -15.96 -1.06
N LYS A 336 -10.54 -17.25 -1.38
CA LYS A 336 -10.97 -17.76 -2.69
C LYS A 336 -12.48 -17.68 -2.79
N GLU A 337 -12.99 -16.90 -3.72
CA GLU A 337 -14.41 -16.81 -4.00
C GLU A 337 -14.91 -18.08 -4.72
N GLY A 338 -16.10 -18.53 -4.34
CA GLY A 338 -16.83 -19.51 -5.12
C GLY A 338 -17.46 -18.88 -6.38
N ALA A 339 -18.19 -19.68 -7.14
CA ALA A 339 -18.86 -19.23 -8.36
C ALA A 339 -20.38 -19.05 -8.19
N GLU A 340 -20.95 -19.42 -7.05
CA GLU A 340 -22.39 -19.43 -6.83
C GLU A 340 -22.92 -18.02 -6.58
N THR A 341 -23.78 -17.56 -7.49
CA THR A 341 -24.41 -16.25 -7.44
C THR A 341 -25.92 -16.31 -7.20
N SER A 342 -26.52 -17.51 -7.19
CA SER A 342 -27.96 -17.69 -6.99
C SER A 342 -28.37 -17.24 -5.58
N PRO A 343 -29.53 -16.57 -5.40
CA PRO A 343 -30.02 -16.17 -4.10
C PRO A 343 -30.22 -17.35 -3.13
N ILE A 344 -29.84 -17.18 -1.89
CA ILE A 344 -29.98 -18.22 -0.84
C ILE A 344 -31.45 -18.19 -0.34
N ARG A 345 -32.24 -19.18 -0.78
CA ARG A 345 -33.69 -19.20 -0.49
C ARG A 345 -34.03 -19.55 0.96
N HIS A 346 -33.27 -20.42 1.59
CA HIS A 346 -33.42 -20.87 2.96
C HIS A 346 -32.11 -20.64 3.72
N PRO A 347 -31.93 -19.51 4.37
CA PRO A 347 -30.68 -19.14 5.01
C PRO A 347 -30.51 -19.80 6.41
N ASP A 348 -30.78 -21.11 6.51
CA ASP A 348 -30.38 -21.88 7.66
C ASP A 348 -28.87 -21.99 7.68
N ILE A 349 -28.27 -21.93 8.87
CA ILE A 349 -26.83 -21.99 9.04
C ILE A 349 -26.48 -23.24 9.82
N GLU A 350 -25.57 -24.05 9.30
CA GLU A 350 -25.09 -25.27 9.92
C GLU A 350 -23.56 -25.26 9.98
N LEU A 351 -23.01 -25.48 11.17
CA LEU A 351 -21.59 -25.71 11.38
C LEU A 351 -21.37 -27.21 11.60
N LYS A 352 -20.44 -27.81 10.84
CA LYS A 352 -20.10 -29.24 10.93
C LYS A 352 -18.63 -29.37 11.26
N ASP A 353 -18.36 -29.80 12.48
CA ASP A 353 -17.02 -30.11 12.99
C ASP A 353 -15.99 -29.00 12.74
N VAL A 354 -16.41 -27.77 13.01
CA VAL A 354 -15.63 -26.56 12.68
C VAL A 354 -14.55 -26.35 13.72
N SER A 355 -13.28 -26.32 13.25
CA SER A 355 -12.14 -25.90 14.07
C SER A 355 -11.43 -24.71 13.42
N PHE A 356 -10.99 -23.76 14.26
CA PHE A 356 -10.34 -22.53 13.82
C PHE A 356 -9.26 -22.04 14.78
N ALA A 357 -8.13 -21.61 14.23
CA ALA A 357 -7.01 -21.02 14.96
C ALA A 357 -6.58 -19.71 14.30
N TYR A 358 -6.22 -18.71 15.13
CA TYR A 358 -5.41 -17.58 14.69
C TYR A 358 -3.94 -17.97 14.86
N ASP A 359 -3.21 -18.06 13.76
CA ASP A 359 -1.85 -18.58 13.71
C ASP A 359 -1.76 -19.97 14.39
N GLU A 360 -1.04 -20.11 15.52
CA GLU A 360 -0.86 -21.38 16.25
C GLU A 360 -1.88 -21.57 17.38
N LYS A 361 -2.68 -20.54 17.72
CA LYS A 361 -3.62 -20.61 18.86
C LYS A 361 -5.02 -21.03 18.40
N THR A 362 -5.43 -22.24 18.75
CA THR A 362 -6.81 -22.72 18.55
C THR A 362 -7.80 -21.89 19.38
N ILE A 363 -8.86 -21.41 18.74
CA ILE A 363 -9.91 -20.58 19.33
C ILE A 363 -11.25 -21.30 19.34
N LEU A 364 -11.56 -22.04 18.29
CA LEU A 364 -12.74 -22.90 18.22
C LEU A 364 -12.29 -24.32 17.86
N ASP A 365 -12.86 -25.30 18.55
CA ASP A 365 -12.50 -26.68 18.40
C ASP A 365 -13.74 -27.57 18.28
N HIS A 366 -13.85 -28.31 17.18
CA HIS A 366 -14.92 -29.29 16.90
C HIS A 366 -16.36 -28.75 17.09
N ILE A 367 -16.63 -27.50 16.68
CA ILE A 367 -17.93 -26.85 16.80
C ILE A 367 -18.92 -27.44 15.81
N SER A 368 -20.03 -27.99 16.33
CA SER A 368 -21.16 -28.48 15.53
C SER A 368 -22.48 -27.91 16.06
N CYS A 369 -23.21 -27.16 15.25
CA CYS A 369 -24.52 -26.62 15.62
C CYS A 369 -25.31 -26.18 14.38
N GLU A 370 -26.63 -26.06 14.56
CA GLU A 370 -27.58 -25.61 13.56
C GLU A 370 -28.34 -24.39 14.07
N MET A 371 -28.53 -23.38 13.23
CA MET A 371 -29.32 -22.17 13.47
C MET A 371 -30.38 -22.08 12.38
N LYS A 372 -31.65 -22.26 12.79
CA LYS A 372 -32.78 -22.32 11.87
C LYS A 372 -33.22 -20.91 11.43
N LYS A 373 -33.77 -20.85 10.24
CA LYS A 373 -34.36 -19.63 9.71
C LYS A 373 -35.40 -19.05 10.67
N ASN A 374 -35.41 -17.72 10.81
CA ASN A 374 -36.35 -16.97 11.66
C ASN A 374 -36.31 -17.38 13.16
N THR A 375 -35.18 -17.85 13.65
CA THR A 375 -34.96 -18.09 15.08
C THR A 375 -33.86 -17.20 15.63
N MET A 376 -33.88 -16.97 16.94
CA MET A 376 -32.84 -16.24 17.65
C MET A 376 -31.91 -17.21 18.37
N THR A 377 -30.63 -17.21 17.99
CA THR A 377 -29.56 -17.93 18.67
C THR A 377 -28.71 -16.96 19.49
N ALA A 378 -28.69 -17.15 20.81
CA ALA A 378 -27.81 -16.39 21.70
C ALA A 378 -26.52 -17.16 21.99
N ILE A 379 -25.38 -16.50 21.85
CA ILE A 379 -24.06 -17.05 22.17
C ILE A 379 -23.59 -16.44 23.48
N VAL A 380 -23.35 -17.27 24.48
CA VAL A 380 -22.89 -16.87 25.82
C VAL A 380 -21.63 -17.62 26.21
N GLY A 381 -20.84 -17.03 27.11
CA GLY A 381 -19.60 -17.66 27.60
C GLY A 381 -18.66 -16.65 28.21
N PRO A 382 -17.57 -17.10 28.86
CA PRO A 382 -16.53 -16.24 29.42
C PRO A 382 -15.86 -15.36 28.36
N SER A 383 -15.14 -14.32 28.79
CA SER A 383 -14.29 -13.55 27.87
C SER A 383 -13.21 -14.48 27.29
N GLY A 384 -12.94 -14.37 25.98
CA GLY A 384 -11.96 -15.21 25.29
C GLY A 384 -12.44 -16.61 24.89
N SER A 385 -13.73 -16.97 25.10
CA SER A 385 -14.26 -18.31 24.73
C SER A 385 -14.51 -18.50 23.21
N GLY A 386 -14.23 -17.51 22.35
CA GLY A 386 -14.37 -17.62 20.89
C GLY A 386 -15.66 -17.07 20.30
N LYS A 387 -16.52 -16.36 21.07
CA LYS A 387 -17.84 -15.86 20.60
C LYS A 387 -17.77 -14.96 19.37
N THR A 388 -16.93 -13.93 19.40
CA THR A 388 -16.74 -13.02 18.26
C THR A 388 -16.13 -13.75 17.07
N THR A 389 -15.20 -14.67 17.30
CA THR A 389 -14.62 -15.53 16.26
C THR A 389 -15.68 -16.39 15.59
N PHE A 390 -16.59 -16.98 16.36
CA PHE A 390 -17.71 -17.77 15.85
C PHE A 390 -18.58 -16.94 14.86
N CYS A 391 -18.97 -15.73 15.25
CA CYS A 391 -19.75 -14.82 14.39
C CYS A 391 -18.97 -14.41 13.12
N ASN A 392 -17.68 -14.13 13.26
CA ASN A 392 -16.82 -13.74 12.16
C ASN A 392 -16.62 -14.86 11.13
N LEU A 393 -16.60 -16.13 11.55
CA LEU A 393 -16.52 -17.28 10.66
C LEU A 393 -17.81 -17.45 9.85
N ILE A 394 -18.98 -17.24 10.45
CA ILE A 394 -20.27 -17.26 9.72
C ILE A 394 -20.29 -16.16 8.65
N ALA A 395 -19.77 -14.97 8.97
CA ALA A 395 -19.61 -13.88 8.00
C ALA A 395 -18.47 -14.11 7.01
N ARG A 396 -17.76 -15.25 7.11
CA ARG A 396 -16.62 -15.58 6.27
C ARG A 396 -15.55 -14.48 6.21
N PHE A 397 -15.28 -13.83 7.35
CA PHE A 397 -14.13 -12.95 7.49
C PHE A 397 -12.82 -13.72 7.56
N TRP A 398 -12.90 -15.03 7.86
CA TRP A 398 -11.86 -16.05 7.75
C TRP A 398 -12.47 -17.33 7.22
N ASP A 399 -11.69 -18.13 6.53
CA ASP A 399 -12.04 -19.52 6.23
C ASP A 399 -11.65 -20.43 7.41
N VAL A 400 -12.47 -21.44 7.69
CA VAL A 400 -12.19 -22.43 8.74
C VAL A 400 -10.98 -23.31 8.39
N ASN A 401 -10.23 -23.74 9.42
CA ASN A 401 -9.09 -24.64 9.26
C ASN A 401 -9.54 -26.09 9.02
N ALA A 402 -10.60 -26.54 9.72
CA ALA A 402 -11.21 -27.86 9.54
C ALA A 402 -12.73 -27.75 9.64
N GLY A 403 -13.43 -28.73 9.10
CA GLY A 403 -14.89 -28.74 9.04
C GLY A 403 -15.44 -27.82 7.96
N GLU A 404 -16.74 -27.57 8.02
CA GLU A 404 -17.43 -26.70 7.05
C GLU A 404 -18.58 -25.92 7.69
N ILE A 405 -18.87 -24.74 7.09
CA ILE A 405 -20.04 -23.92 7.43
C ILE A 405 -20.95 -23.92 6.20
N LEU A 406 -22.19 -24.34 6.41
CA LEU A 406 -23.19 -24.36 5.36
C LEU A 406 -24.20 -23.23 5.58
N MET A 407 -24.67 -22.63 4.50
CA MET A 407 -25.77 -21.69 4.47
C MET A 407 -26.73 -22.10 3.35
N GLY A 408 -27.99 -22.38 3.71
CA GLY A 408 -28.94 -22.92 2.74
C GLY A 408 -28.53 -24.28 2.18
N GLY A 409 -27.84 -25.10 2.97
CA GLY A 409 -27.38 -26.45 2.60
C GLY A 409 -26.13 -26.49 1.72
N LYS A 410 -25.54 -25.35 1.33
CA LYS A 410 -24.29 -25.28 0.57
C LYS A 410 -23.17 -24.67 1.41
N ASN A 411 -21.93 -25.09 1.15
CA ASN A 411 -20.77 -24.53 1.84
C ASN A 411 -20.61 -23.05 1.51
N ILE A 412 -20.39 -22.20 2.53
CA ILE A 412 -20.21 -20.76 2.33
C ILE A 412 -19.03 -20.42 1.42
N LYS A 413 -18.06 -21.32 1.26
CA LYS A 413 -16.93 -21.18 0.33
C LYS A 413 -17.35 -21.27 -1.15
N GLU A 414 -18.48 -21.85 -1.45
CA GLU A 414 -18.99 -21.99 -2.82
C GLU A 414 -19.65 -20.71 -3.34
N TYR A 415 -20.13 -19.84 -2.45
CA TYR A 415 -20.73 -18.55 -2.82
C TYR A 415 -19.69 -17.50 -3.18
N THR A 416 -20.06 -16.57 -4.09
CA THR A 416 -19.31 -15.33 -4.23
C THR A 416 -19.47 -14.49 -2.95
N LEU A 417 -18.42 -13.74 -2.56
CA LEU A 417 -18.48 -12.89 -1.36
C LEU A 417 -19.63 -11.87 -1.41
N PRO A 418 -19.90 -11.17 -2.53
CA PRO A 418 -21.04 -10.26 -2.62
C PRO A 418 -22.39 -10.97 -2.38
N ASN A 419 -22.57 -12.18 -2.93
CA ASN A 419 -23.80 -12.95 -2.72
C ASN A 419 -23.97 -13.36 -1.25
N LEU A 420 -22.93 -13.92 -0.63
CA LEU A 420 -22.96 -14.28 0.80
C LEU A 420 -23.24 -13.05 1.67
N MET A 421 -22.50 -11.95 1.44
CA MET A 421 -22.66 -10.72 2.21
C MET A 421 -24.02 -10.05 2.02
N SER A 422 -24.69 -10.19 0.88
CA SER A 422 -26.04 -9.65 0.67
C SER A 422 -27.07 -10.27 1.64
N HIS A 423 -26.81 -11.49 2.14
CA HIS A 423 -27.71 -12.21 3.07
C HIS A 423 -27.37 -11.98 4.55
N ILE A 424 -26.28 -11.28 4.87
CA ILE A 424 -25.83 -11.07 6.26
C ILE A 424 -25.75 -9.57 6.54
N ALA A 425 -26.41 -9.08 7.59
CA ALA A 425 -26.17 -7.76 8.18
C ALA A 425 -25.42 -7.94 9.50
N MET A 426 -24.40 -7.10 9.74
CA MET A 426 -23.64 -7.13 10.99
C MET A 426 -23.78 -5.81 11.73
N VAL A 427 -24.05 -5.88 13.03
CA VAL A 427 -24.01 -4.77 13.97
C VAL A 427 -22.86 -5.04 14.94
N PHE A 428 -21.78 -4.29 14.77
CA PHE A 428 -20.55 -4.48 15.54
C PHE A 428 -20.61 -3.84 16.93
N GLN A 429 -19.83 -4.36 17.86
CA GLN A 429 -19.64 -3.77 19.19
C GLN A 429 -19.06 -2.35 19.10
N ASN A 430 -17.98 -2.20 18.36
CA ASN A 430 -17.34 -0.92 18.09
C ASN A 430 -17.81 -0.38 16.74
N VAL A 431 -18.76 0.55 16.77
CA VAL A 431 -19.30 1.15 15.55
C VAL A 431 -18.32 2.13 14.96
N TYR A 432 -17.90 1.87 13.72
CA TYR A 432 -17.13 2.81 12.93
C TYR A 432 -18.05 3.60 11.98
N LEU A 433 -17.96 4.93 12.05
CA LEU A 433 -18.62 5.85 11.12
C LEU A 433 -17.56 6.54 10.28
N PHE A 434 -17.79 6.62 8.99
CA PHE A 434 -16.88 7.28 8.05
C PHE A 434 -17.06 8.80 8.14
N GLU A 435 -15.99 9.52 7.83
CA GLU A 435 -16.01 10.98 7.69
C GLU A 435 -16.84 11.36 6.44
N ASP A 436 -18.15 11.47 6.63
CA ASP A 436 -19.14 11.74 5.60
C ASP A 436 -20.44 12.21 6.28
N THR A 437 -21.48 12.51 5.51
CA THR A 437 -22.80 12.85 6.04
C THR A 437 -23.43 11.67 6.79
N ILE A 438 -24.40 11.96 7.66
CA ILE A 438 -25.19 10.91 8.32
C ILE A 438 -25.95 10.08 7.28
N GLU A 439 -26.50 10.73 6.26
CA GLU A 439 -27.19 10.05 5.16
C GLU A 439 -26.28 9.02 4.49
N ASN A 440 -25.09 9.42 4.06
CA ASN A 440 -24.13 8.53 3.40
C ASN A 440 -23.67 7.41 4.34
N ASN A 441 -23.50 7.70 5.62
CA ASN A 441 -23.21 6.68 6.62
C ASN A 441 -24.31 5.63 6.75
N ILE A 442 -25.58 5.98 6.64
CA ILE A 442 -26.70 5.03 6.62
C ILE A 442 -26.77 4.29 5.28
N LYS A 443 -26.56 4.98 4.15
CA LYS A 443 -26.54 4.41 2.79
C LYS A 443 -25.41 3.42 2.54
N PHE A 444 -24.43 3.31 3.42
CA PHE A 444 -23.23 2.49 3.20
C PHE A 444 -23.52 1.04 2.82
N GLY A 445 -24.60 0.47 3.33
CA GLY A 445 -25.06 -0.90 2.99
C GLY A 445 -25.79 -1.00 1.65
N VAL A 446 -26.40 0.09 1.18
CA VAL A 446 -27.18 0.20 -0.07
C VAL A 446 -26.95 1.58 -0.69
N PRO A 447 -25.87 1.78 -1.45
CA PRO A 447 -25.51 3.10 -2.00
C PRO A 447 -26.56 3.71 -2.93
N SER A 448 -27.43 2.89 -3.53
CA SER A 448 -28.51 3.32 -4.44
C SER A 448 -29.80 3.72 -3.72
N ALA A 449 -29.87 3.61 -2.38
CA ALA A 449 -31.06 3.95 -1.61
C ALA A 449 -31.44 5.42 -1.76
N THR A 450 -32.75 5.69 -1.82
CA THR A 450 -33.25 7.07 -1.83
C THR A 450 -33.19 7.70 -0.44
N ARG A 451 -33.36 9.02 -0.36
CA ARG A 451 -33.39 9.73 0.92
C ARG A 451 -34.58 9.30 1.78
N GLU A 452 -35.70 9.02 1.14
CA GLU A 452 -36.92 8.54 1.79
C GLU A 452 -36.71 7.19 2.47
N GLU A 453 -36.02 6.25 1.78
CA GLU A 453 -35.66 4.93 2.33
C GLU A 453 -34.69 5.06 3.52
N VAL A 454 -33.74 6.01 3.44
CA VAL A 454 -32.83 6.31 4.56
C VAL A 454 -33.62 6.86 5.77
N ILE A 455 -34.53 7.79 5.55
CA ILE A 455 -35.39 8.36 6.63
C ILE A 455 -36.26 7.28 7.26
N GLU A 456 -36.84 6.38 6.46
CA GLU A 456 -37.62 5.26 6.96
C GLU A 456 -36.79 4.31 7.82
N ALA A 457 -35.62 3.94 7.37
CA ALA A 457 -34.67 3.12 8.13
C ALA A 457 -34.25 3.81 9.43
N ALA A 458 -33.99 5.11 9.38
CA ALA A 458 -33.64 5.90 10.57
C ALA A 458 -34.77 6.00 11.59
N LYS A 459 -36.02 6.11 11.14
CA LYS A 459 -37.22 6.09 12.02
C LYS A 459 -37.33 4.74 12.73
N LYS A 460 -37.23 3.63 11.99
CA LYS A 460 -37.24 2.27 12.55
C LYS A 460 -36.12 2.06 13.55
N ALA A 461 -34.92 2.61 13.28
CA ALA A 461 -33.76 2.55 14.16
C ALA A 461 -33.78 3.55 15.31
N MET A 462 -34.87 4.28 15.52
CA MET A 462 -35.03 5.31 16.57
C MET A 462 -33.93 6.37 16.57
N CYS A 463 -33.44 6.72 15.37
CA CYS A 463 -32.38 7.73 15.21
C CYS A 463 -32.84 8.99 14.47
N HIS A 464 -34.02 9.00 13.85
CA HIS A 464 -34.55 10.12 13.10
C HIS A 464 -34.60 11.41 13.94
N ASP A 465 -35.20 11.36 15.14
CA ASP A 465 -35.42 12.54 15.95
C ASP A 465 -34.14 13.28 16.33
N PHE A 466 -33.09 12.52 16.73
CA PHE A 466 -31.84 13.19 17.06
C PHE A 466 -31.09 13.69 15.82
N ILE A 467 -31.29 13.06 14.64
CA ILE A 467 -30.68 13.51 13.37
C ILE A 467 -31.34 14.83 12.96
N GLU A 468 -32.68 14.91 12.99
CA GLU A 468 -33.43 16.15 12.67
C GLU A 468 -33.13 17.31 13.64
N ALA A 469 -32.77 17.01 14.90
CA ALA A 469 -32.38 18.02 15.88
C ALA A 469 -30.98 18.61 15.62
N LEU A 470 -30.18 18.03 14.71
CA LEU A 470 -28.89 18.56 14.31
C LEU A 470 -29.08 19.74 13.32
N PRO A 471 -28.18 20.74 13.32
CA PRO A 471 -28.31 21.93 12.47
C PRO A 471 -28.51 21.65 10.98
N ASN A 472 -27.87 20.58 10.46
CA ASN A 472 -27.94 20.18 9.06
C ASN A 472 -28.70 18.85 8.86
N GLY A 473 -29.41 18.33 9.89
CA GLY A 473 -30.13 17.07 9.79
C GLY A 473 -29.26 15.91 9.23
N TYR A 474 -29.76 15.22 8.24
CA TYR A 474 -29.09 14.11 7.56
C TYR A 474 -27.81 14.51 6.79
N ASP A 475 -27.70 15.79 6.41
CA ASP A 475 -26.52 16.34 5.73
C ASP A 475 -25.40 16.75 6.72
N THR A 476 -25.60 16.50 8.01
CA THR A 476 -24.57 16.74 9.03
C THR A 476 -23.34 15.87 8.79
N LEU A 477 -22.18 16.50 8.64
CA LEU A 477 -20.90 15.82 8.52
C LEU A 477 -20.48 15.23 9.87
N ILE A 478 -20.12 13.97 9.85
CA ILE A 478 -19.58 13.23 11.00
C ILE A 478 -18.07 13.21 10.85
N GLY A 479 -17.33 13.61 11.90
CA GLY A 479 -15.88 13.47 11.94
C GLY A 479 -15.44 12.00 11.99
N GLU A 480 -14.14 11.76 11.78
CA GLU A 480 -13.53 10.43 11.77
C GLU A 480 -13.96 9.59 12.99
N GLY A 481 -14.39 8.34 12.75
CA GLY A 481 -14.86 7.43 13.78
C GLY A 481 -16.12 7.90 14.51
N GLY A 482 -16.82 8.94 14.01
CA GLY A 482 -18.04 9.48 14.65
C GLY A 482 -17.76 10.34 15.88
N ALA A 483 -16.63 11.03 15.93
CA ALA A 483 -16.16 11.77 17.12
C ALA A 483 -17.21 12.73 17.75
N THR A 484 -18.16 13.23 16.97
CA THR A 484 -19.20 14.18 17.40
C THR A 484 -20.47 13.53 17.97
N LEU A 485 -20.60 12.19 17.89
CA LEU A 485 -21.80 11.46 18.31
C LEU A 485 -21.57 10.63 19.58
N SER A 486 -22.62 10.50 20.42
CA SER A 486 -22.57 9.59 21.56
C SER A 486 -22.53 8.12 21.13
N GLY A 487 -22.07 7.23 22.00
CA GLY A 487 -22.03 5.78 21.72
C GLY A 487 -23.38 5.20 21.29
N GLY A 488 -24.48 5.62 21.96
CA GLY A 488 -25.82 5.21 21.63
C GLY A 488 -26.34 5.75 20.29
N GLN A 489 -25.94 6.97 19.90
CA GLN A 489 -26.25 7.53 18.59
C GLN A 489 -25.54 6.78 17.47
N LYS A 490 -24.23 6.50 17.63
CA LYS A 490 -23.44 5.68 16.69
C LYS A 490 -24.08 4.30 16.49
N GLN A 491 -24.48 3.66 17.59
CA GLN A 491 -25.07 2.32 17.56
C GLN A 491 -26.41 2.33 16.78
N ARG A 492 -27.27 3.33 17.00
CA ARG A 492 -28.54 3.44 16.25
C ARG A 492 -28.31 3.71 14.76
N ILE A 493 -27.31 4.48 14.38
CA ILE A 493 -26.92 4.64 12.97
C ILE A 493 -26.46 3.29 12.37
N SER A 494 -25.69 2.49 13.12
CA SER A 494 -25.29 1.15 12.68
C SER A 494 -26.50 0.21 12.49
N ILE A 495 -27.50 0.31 13.37
CA ILE A 495 -28.77 -0.41 13.23
C ILE A 495 -29.53 0.07 12.00
N ALA A 496 -29.59 1.39 11.74
CA ALA A 496 -30.20 1.94 10.53
C ALA A 496 -29.55 1.42 9.25
N ARG A 497 -28.21 1.28 9.22
CA ARG A 497 -27.48 0.59 8.13
C ARG A 497 -27.98 -0.84 7.91
N ALA A 498 -28.13 -1.59 8.99
CA ALA A 498 -28.60 -2.98 8.94
C ALA A 498 -30.07 -3.08 8.51
N MET A 499 -30.92 -2.15 8.93
CA MET A 499 -32.32 -2.05 8.51
C MET A 499 -32.46 -1.71 7.02
N LEU A 500 -31.70 -0.73 6.54
CA LEU A 500 -31.69 -0.33 5.14
C LEU A 500 -31.22 -1.49 4.23
N LYS A 501 -30.26 -2.28 4.68
CA LYS A 501 -29.77 -3.46 3.96
C LYS A 501 -30.79 -4.59 3.88
N ASP A 502 -31.67 -4.71 4.84
CA ASP A 502 -32.76 -5.69 4.95
C ASP A 502 -32.35 -7.15 4.73
N ALA A 503 -31.17 -7.52 5.18
CA ALA A 503 -30.65 -8.89 5.05
C ALA A 503 -31.45 -9.89 5.93
N PRO A 504 -31.65 -11.15 5.46
CA PRO A 504 -32.40 -12.17 6.20
C PRO A 504 -31.70 -12.70 7.46
N ILE A 505 -30.38 -12.53 7.55
CA ILE A 505 -29.57 -12.91 8.72
C ILE A 505 -28.99 -11.64 9.33
N VAL A 506 -29.15 -11.48 10.65
CA VAL A 506 -28.54 -10.37 11.41
C VAL A 506 -27.64 -10.92 12.50
N ILE A 507 -26.38 -10.50 12.48
CA ILE A 507 -25.39 -10.87 13.49
C ILE A 507 -25.13 -9.65 14.37
N PHE A 508 -25.34 -9.80 15.68
CA PHE A 508 -25.05 -8.76 16.67
C PHE A 508 -23.82 -9.16 17.51
N ASP A 509 -22.78 -8.37 17.45
CA ASP A 509 -21.64 -8.48 18.36
C ASP A 509 -21.77 -7.42 19.46
N GLU A 510 -22.27 -7.83 20.63
CA GLU A 510 -22.36 -7.02 21.87
C GLU A 510 -22.91 -5.57 21.70
N ALA A 511 -23.92 -5.38 20.86
CA ALA A 511 -24.43 -4.06 20.44
C ALA A 511 -24.94 -3.11 21.57
N THR A 512 -24.84 -3.51 22.84
CA THR A 512 -25.48 -2.79 23.97
C THR A 512 -24.56 -2.45 25.14
N ALA A 513 -23.23 -2.62 25.00
CA ALA A 513 -22.28 -2.26 26.06
C ALA A 513 -22.05 -0.74 26.13
N ASN A 514 -21.99 -0.20 27.35
CA ASN A 514 -21.63 1.21 27.64
C ASN A 514 -22.59 2.29 27.08
N ILE A 515 -23.91 2.07 27.14
CA ILE A 515 -24.92 3.03 26.71
C ILE A 515 -25.63 3.62 27.93
N ASP A 516 -25.92 4.94 27.88
CA ASP A 516 -26.69 5.64 28.92
C ASP A 516 -28.11 5.07 29.05
N PRO A 517 -28.67 5.01 30.25
CA PRO A 517 -29.99 4.43 30.50
C PRO A 517 -31.09 5.03 29.61
N GLU A 518 -31.08 6.34 29.36
CA GLU A 518 -32.05 7.04 28.53
C GLU A 518 -32.06 6.60 27.07
N ASN A 519 -30.88 6.21 26.54
CA ASN A 519 -30.70 5.69 25.19
C ASN A 519 -30.94 4.17 25.10
N GLU A 520 -31.02 3.47 26.23
CA GLU A 520 -31.17 2.02 26.28
C GLU A 520 -32.54 1.55 25.75
N ASP A 521 -33.63 2.22 26.16
CA ASP A 521 -34.97 1.85 25.70
C ASP A 521 -35.15 2.07 24.19
N LYS A 522 -34.66 3.19 23.68
CA LYS A 522 -34.68 3.47 22.23
C LYS A 522 -33.86 2.44 21.44
N LEU A 523 -32.68 2.06 21.95
CA LEU A 523 -31.85 1.03 21.33
C LEU A 523 -32.52 -0.33 21.35
N LYS A 524 -33.15 -0.70 22.46
CA LYS A 524 -33.91 -1.95 22.58
C LYS A 524 -35.07 -1.99 21.57
N ALA A 525 -35.84 -0.95 21.45
CA ALA A 525 -36.91 -0.84 20.45
C ALA A 525 -36.38 -0.98 19.01
N ALA A 526 -35.24 -0.34 18.70
CA ALA A 526 -34.58 -0.47 17.40
C ALA A 526 -34.11 -1.92 17.11
N ILE A 527 -33.57 -2.61 18.11
CA ILE A 527 -33.15 -4.01 17.96
C ILE A 527 -34.39 -4.91 17.77
N GLU A 528 -35.45 -4.73 18.55
CA GLU A 528 -36.72 -5.48 18.43
C GLU A 528 -37.34 -5.31 17.03
N GLU A 529 -37.28 -4.09 16.47
CA GLU A 529 -37.77 -3.84 15.12
C GLU A 529 -36.88 -4.51 14.05
N LEU A 530 -35.55 -4.42 14.18
CA LEU A 530 -34.62 -5.05 13.23
C LEU A 530 -34.73 -6.58 13.22
N THR A 531 -35.08 -7.18 14.34
CA THR A 531 -35.10 -8.65 14.50
C THR A 531 -36.38 -9.33 14.00
N LYS A 532 -37.43 -8.56 13.65
CA LYS A 532 -38.69 -9.12 13.14
C LYS A 532 -38.49 -9.95 11.86
N ASN A 533 -38.96 -11.19 11.89
CA ASN A 533 -38.94 -12.13 10.75
C ASN A 533 -37.53 -12.41 10.18
N LYS A 534 -36.48 -12.35 11.01
CA LYS A 534 -35.09 -12.60 10.60
C LYS A 534 -34.44 -13.68 11.45
N THR A 535 -33.40 -14.28 10.89
CA THR A 535 -32.52 -15.19 11.64
C THR A 535 -31.50 -14.35 12.41
N ILE A 536 -31.49 -14.50 13.72
CA ILE A 536 -30.66 -13.67 14.61
C ILE A 536 -29.58 -14.50 15.26
N ILE A 537 -28.36 -14.03 15.17
CA ILE A 537 -27.21 -14.55 15.92
C ILE A 537 -26.70 -13.41 16.79
N MET A 538 -26.70 -13.60 18.10
CA MET A 538 -26.34 -12.52 19.01
C MET A 538 -25.36 -12.98 20.08
N ILE A 539 -24.26 -12.27 20.21
CA ILE A 539 -23.38 -12.37 21.38
C ILE A 539 -24.08 -11.62 22.51
N ALA A 540 -24.63 -12.36 23.47
CA ALA A 540 -25.52 -11.80 24.45
C ALA A 540 -24.81 -11.53 25.79
N HIS A 541 -24.77 -10.24 26.16
CA HIS A 541 -24.29 -9.79 27.47
C HIS A 541 -25.44 -9.37 28.42
N ARG A 542 -26.68 -9.22 27.91
CA ARG A 542 -27.85 -8.84 28.72
C ARG A 542 -28.78 -10.02 28.96
N LEU A 543 -29.26 -10.09 30.20
CA LEU A 543 -30.11 -11.19 30.65
C LEU A 543 -31.45 -11.25 29.92
N SER A 544 -32.07 -10.11 29.63
CA SER A 544 -33.34 -10.03 28.89
C SER A 544 -33.24 -10.62 27.49
N THR A 545 -32.17 -10.34 26.79
CA THR A 545 -31.91 -10.88 25.45
C THR A 545 -31.68 -12.39 25.48
N ILE A 546 -30.94 -12.89 26.48
CA ILE A 546 -30.62 -14.31 26.61
C ILE A 546 -31.90 -15.12 26.90
N ARG A 547 -32.82 -14.58 27.73
CA ARG A 547 -34.07 -15.28 28.11
C ARG A 547 -35.01 -15.50 26.93
N ASN A 548 -35.05 -14.60 25.98
CA ASN A 548 -35.97 -14.62 24.85
C ASN A 548 -35.40 -15.38 23.63
N ALA A 549 -34.18 -15.93 23.73
CA ALA A 549 -33.58 -16.68 22.64
C ALA A 549 -34.20 -18.08 22.50
N ASP A 550 -34.50 -18.46 21.25
CA ASP A 550 -35.01 -19.82 20.93
C ASP A 550 -33.94 -20.87 21.22
N GLN A 551 -32.68 -20.52 21.02
CA GLN A 551 -31.53 -21.36 21.29
C GLN A 551 -30.42 -20.56 21.97
N ILE A 552 -29.77 -21.17 22.94
CA ILE A 552 -28.60 -20.65 23.62
C ILE A 552 -27.45 -21.64 23.43
N LEU A 553 -26.31 -21.13 22.91
CA LEU A 553 -25.05 -21.84 22.81
C LEU A 553 -24.10 -21.31 23.87
N VAL A 554 -23.64 -22.17 24.77
CA VAL A 554 -22.70 -21.83 25.83
C VAL A 554 -21.31 -22.26 25.39
N LEU A 555 -20.50 -21.25 24.98
CA LEU A 555 -19.11 -21.51 24.58
C LEU A 555 -18.18 -21.42 25.80
N ASN A 556 -17.31 -22.40 25.92
CA ASN A 556 -16.22 -22.44 26.89
C ASN A 556 -14.98 -23.06 26.27
N ASN A 557 -13.83 -22.42 26.42
CA ASN A 557 -12.53 -22.87 25.87
C ASN A 557 -12.57 -23.33 24.41
N GLY A 558 -13.39 -22.66 23.58
CA GLY A 558 -13.50 -22.98 22.15
C GLY A 558 -14.49 -24.08 21.78
N GLU A 559 -15.19 -24.71 22.73
CA GLU A 559 -16.18 -25.77 22.53
C GLU A 559 -17.59 -25.31 22.94
N ILE A 560 -18.64 -25.97 22.42
CA ILE A 560 -20.01 -25.79 22.90
C ILE A 560 -20.22 -26.71 24.10
N GLU A 561 -20.12 -26.16 25.32
CA GLU A 561 -20.29 -26.92 26.56
C GLU A 561 -21.76 -27.26 26.86
N GLN A 562 -22.66 -26.30 26.57
CA GLN A 562 -24.11 -26.50 26.81
C GLN A 562 -24.92 -25.91 25.65
N ARG A 563 -26.04 -26.53 25.33
CA ARG A 563 -27.00 -26.09 24.32
C ARG A 563 -28.43 -26.30 24.78
N GLY A 564 -29.30 -25.30 24.59
CA GLY A 564 -30.71 -25.40 24.97
C GLY A 564 -31.40 -24.05 24.97
N ASN A 565 -32.59 -23.97 25.60
CA ASN A 565 -33.26 -22.70 25.91
C ASN A 565 -33.00 -22.28 27.37
N HIS A 566 -33.43 -21.10 27.75
CA HIS A 566 -33.19 -20.54 29.09
C HIS A 566 -33.65 -21.47 30.22
N GLU A 567 -34.91 -21.97 30.14
CA GLU A 567 -35.49 -22.79 31.18
C GLU A 567 -34.78 -24.15 31.32
N GLY A 568 -34.47 -24.80 30.20
CA GLY A 568 -33.74 -26.06 30.18
C GLY A 568 -32.35 -25.95 30.79
N LEU A 569 -31.58 -24.93 30.37
CA LEU A 569 -30.22 -24.72 30.86
C LEU A 569 -30.19 -24.27 32.34
N MET A 570 -31.19 -23.54 32.81
CA MET A 570 -31.31 -23.21 34.24
C MET A 570 -31.60 -24.43 35.12
N LYS A 571 -32.37 -25.43 34.60
CA LYS A 571 -32.63 -26.69 35.25
C LYS A 571 -31.43 -27.62 35.22
N GLN A 572 -30.73 -27.69 34.09
CA GLN A 572 -29.55 -28.51 33.90
C GLN A 572 -28.38 -28.09 34.83
N GLY A 573 -28.30 -26.82 35.17
CA GLY A 573 -27.18 -26.27 35.95
C GLY A 573 -25.93 -26.00 35.10
N GLY A 574 -24.76 -26.11 35.69
CA GLY A 574 -23.48 -25.94 34.98
C GLY A 574 -23.09 -24.48 34.73
N LEU A 575 -22.27 -24.27 33.69
CA LEU A 575 -21.67 -22.97 33.36
C LEU A 575 -22.71 -21.88 33.08
N TYR A 576 -23.81 -22.23 32.35
CA TYR A 576 -24.88 -21.28 32.06
C TYR A 576 -25.49 -20.68 33.32
N LYS A 577 -25.90 -21.53 34.26
CA LYS A 577 -26.51 -21.07 35.51
C LYS A 577 -25.54 -20.22 36.33
N THR A 578 -24.26 -20.59 36.34
CA THR A 578 -23.23 -19.80 37.02
C THR A 578 -23.08 -18.40 36.39
N LEU A 579 -22.99 -18.30 35.06
CA LEU A 579 -22.90 -17.00 34.34
C LEU A 579 -24.13 -16.14 34.61
N ILE A 580 -25.35 -16.72 34.59
CA ILE A 580 -26.58 -15.99 34.85
C ILE A 580 -26.65 -15.52 36.30
N SER A 581 -26.24 -16.34 37.27
CA SER A 581 -26.22 -15.99 38.69
C SER A 581 -25.25 -14.86 39.00
N MET A 582 -24.06 -14.86 38.37
CA MET A 582 -23.09 -13.77 38.49
C MET A 582 -23.63 -12.46 37.94
N LYS A 583 -24.28 -12.49 36.75
CA LYS A 583 -24.91 -11.31 36.13
C LYS A 583 -26.06 -10.74 36.98
N ASN A 584 -26.92 -11.61 37.54
CA ASN A 584 -27.98 -11.17 38.45
C ASN A 584 -27.43 -10.47 39.70
N LYS A 585 -26.38 -10.99 40.32
CA LYS A 585 -25.71 -10.35 41.48
C LYS A 585 -25.13 -8.99 41.11
N ALA A 586 -24.48 -8.86 39.94
CA ALA A 586 -23.93 -7.60 39.45
C ALA A 586 -25.02 -6.54 39.15
N THR A 587 -26.18 -6.96 38.65
CA THR A 587 -27.31 -6.06 38.39
C THR A 587 -27.96 -5.55 39.69
N ILE A 588 -28.13 -6.44 40.69
CA ILE A 588 -28.65 -6.07 42.01
C ILE A 588 -27.70 -5.10 42.71
N TRP A 589 -26.37 -5.27 42.58
CA TRP A 589 -25.38 -4.36 43.15
C TRP A 589 -25.40 -2.95 42.53
N LYS A 590 -25.65 -2.85 41.21
CA LYS A 590 -25.85 -1.58 40.50
C LYS A 590 -27.13 -0.82 40.86
N ILE A 591 -28.15 -1.51 41.33
CA ILE A 591 -29.41 -0.90 41.73
C ILE A 591 -29.39 -0.48 43.21
N ALA A 592 -28.52 -1.09 44.03
CA ALA A 592 -28.40 -0.83 45.47
C ALA A 592 -27.36 0.26 45.82
N ASN A 593 -26.60 0.76 44.86
CA ASN A 593 -25.69 1.89 44.94
C ASN A 593 -26.04 2.95 43.86
#